data_029193619a68b5d9787375dfa442c52d
#
_entry.id   029193619a68b5d9787375dfa442c52d
#
_cell.length_a   1.000
_cell.length_b   1.000
_cell.length_c   1.000
_cell.angle_alpha   90.00
_cell.angle_beta   90.00
_cell.angle_gamma   90.00
#
_symmetry.space_group_name_H-M   'P 1'
#
loop_
_entity.id
_entity.type
_entity.pdbx_description
1 polymer ?
#
loop_
_entity_poly.entity_id
_entity_poly.type
_entity_poly.pdbx_seq_one_letter_code
_entity_poly.pdbx_strand_id
1 'polypeptide(L)'
;MANIKFFTGMDIPLELHKVRMVQKLNLQPVERRAAAITEAGNNTFLLKNEDIFLDMLTDSGVNAMSDRQTAAMLICDDSYAGSASFTRLENKVHEIFGTKFLLPAHQGRACENIIAMAFVKPGDVVPMNFHFTTTKAHITRLGGRVEELVAEEGLAT
;
A
#
# COMPACT_ATOMS: atom_id res chain seq x y z
N MET A 1 -2.63 29.22 5.08
CA MET A 1 -2.10 28.05 4.34
C MET A 1 -2.36 28.30 2.87
N ALA A 2 -1.45 27.94 1.99
CA ALA A 2 -1.69 28.00 0.55
C ALA A 2 -2.58 26.84 0.15
N ASN A 3 -3.56 27.08 -0.71
CA ASN A 3 -4.46 26.07 -1.24
C ASN A 3 -4.28 25.98 -2.76
N ILE A 4 -4.44 24.79 -3.30
CA ILE A 4 -4.53 24.56 -4.75
C ILE A 4 -6.02 24.51 -5.12
N LYS A 5 -6.41 25.32 -6.11
CA LYS A 5 -7.74 25.23 -6.71
C LYS A 5 -7.72 24.26 -7.87
N PHE A 6 -8.56 23.21 -7.74
CA PHE A 6 -8.81 22.31 -8.86
C PHE A 6 -9.79 22.96 -9.87
N PHE A 7 -9.77 22.48 -11.10
CA PHE A 7 -10.72 22.92 -12.15
C PHE A 7 -12.20 22.71 -11.76
N THR A 8 -12.46 21.83 -10.82
CA THR A 8 -13.81 21.62 -10.22
C THR A 8 -14.22 22.68 -9.21
N GLY A 9 -13.30 23.62 -8.89
CA GLY A 9 -13.54 24.64 -7.85
C GLY A 9 -13.22 24.18 -6.43
N MET A 10 -12.82 22.91 -6.23
CA MET A 10 -12.47 22.38 -4.92
C MET A 10 -11.12 22.93 -4.46
N ASP A 11 -11.09 23.44 -3.23
CA ASP A 11 -9.84 23.86 -2.58
C ASP A 11 -9.20 22.69 -1.85
N ILE A 12 -7.95 22.39 -2.22
CA ILE A 12 -7.13 21.40 -1.52
C ILE A 12 -6.02 22.11 -0.75
N PRO A 13 -5.86 21.83 0.56
CA PRO A 13 -4.75 22.38 1.32
C PRO A 13 -3.43 21.93 0.71
N LEU A 14 -2.53 22.87 0.45
CA LEU A 14 -1.18 22.55 0.01
C LEU A 14 -0.35 22.16 1.22
N GLU A 15 -0.03 20.87 1.33
CA GLU A 15 0.98 20.41 2.28
C GLU A 15 2.37 20.59 1.67
N LEU A 16 3.14 21.51 2.25
CA LEU A 16 4.50 21.78 1.81
C LEU A 16 5.47 20.86 2.55
N HIS A 17 6.02 19.89 1.83
CA HIS A 17 7.03 18.98 2.35
C HIS A 17 8.41 19.28 1.78
N LYS A 18 9.43 19.25 2.65
CA LYS A 18 10.84 19.29 2.28
C LYS A 18 11.45 17.93 2.57
N VAL A 19 11.95 17.26 1.52
CA VAL A 19 12.66 15.99 1.67
C VAL A 19 14.01 16.23 2.34
N ARG A 20 14.26 15.56 3.48
CA ARG A 20 15.53 15.67 4.22
C ARG A 20 16.44 14.47 4.02
N MET A 21 15.89 13.35 3.55
CA MET A 21 16.67 12.16 3.25
C MET A 21 16.97 12.12 1.75
N VAL A 22 18.24 12.04 1.42
CA VAL A 22 18.71 11.91 0.03
C VAL A 22 19.45 10.59 -0.07
N GLN A 23 18.90 9.68 -0.87
CA GLN A 23 19.56 8.42 -1.21
C GLN A 23 20.41 8.64 -2.46
N LYS A 24 21.69 8.24 -2.38
CA LYS A 24 22.56 8.22 -3.56
C LYS A 24 22.15 7.09 -4.48
N LEU A 25 21.78 7.43 -5.72
CA LEU A 25 21.47 6.46 -6.76
C LEU A 25 22.65 6.33 -7.72
N ASN A 26 22.88 5.12 -8.21
CA ASN A 26 23.88 4.84 -9.22
C ASN A 26 23.18 4.37 -10.50
N LEU A 27 23.33 5.16 -11.58
CA LEU A 27 22.90 4.71 -12.89
C LEU A 27 23.98 3.82 -13.49
N GLN A 28 23.69 2.52 -13.58
CA GLN A 28 24.58 1.55 -14.20
C GLN A 28 24.68 1.80 -15.72
N PRO A 29 25.84 1.46 -16.35
CA PRO A 29 25.97 1.51 -17.81
C PRO A 29 24.89 0.69 -18.52
N VAL A 30 24.58 1.07 -19.76
CA VAL A 30 23.50 0.42 -20.56
C VAL A 30 23.76 -1.08 -20.69
N GLU A 31 25.01 -1.47 -20.92
CA GLU A 31 25.42 -2.87 -21.11
C GLU A 31 25.17 -3.69 -19.82
N ARG A 32 25.46 -3.11 -18.63
CA ARG A 32 25.15 -3.78 -17.36
C ARG A 32 23.65 -3.91 -17.15
N ARG A 33 22.87 -2.88 -17.46
CA ARG A 33 21.40 -2.92 -17.32
C ARG A 33 20.78 -3.96 -18.26
N ALA A 34 21.26 -4.05 -19.49
CA ALA A 34 20.82 -5.07 -20.44
C ALA A 34 21.16 -6.49 -19.98
N ALA A 35 22.37 -6.69 -19.44
CA ALA A 35 22.77 -7.98 -18.86
C ALA A 35 21.88 -8.34 -17.65
N ALA A 36 21.62 -7.39 -16.74
CA ALA A 36 20.80 -7.62 -15.55
C ALA A 36 19.38 -8.06 -15.90
N ILE A 37 18.74 -7.43 -16.91
CA ILE A 37 17.41 -7.83 -17.40
C ILE A 37 17.42 -9.24 -17.95
N THR A 38 18.46 -9.61 -18.69
CA THR A 38 18.62 -10.97 -19.24
C THR A 38 18.83 -12.00 -18.14
N GLU A 39 19.72 -11.69 -17.17
CA GLU A 39 19.97 -12.53 -15.99
C GLU A 39 18.70 -12.75 -15.16
N ALA A 40 17.85 -11.73 -15.08
CA ALA A 40 16.55 -11.80 -14.42
C ALA A 40 15.46 -12.51 -15.25
N GLY A 41 15.79 -13.08 -16.42
CA GLY A 41 14.83 -13.76 -17.27
C GLY A 41 13.74 -12.84 -17.83
N ASN A 42 14.05 -11.55 -18.04
CA ASN A 42 13.12 -10.48 -18.41
C ASN A 42 12.01 -10.24 -17.36
N ASN A 43 12.20 -10.68 -16.14
CA ASN A 43 11.30 -10.43 -15.02
C ASN A 43 11.88 -9.32 -14.12
N THR A 44 11.31 -8.13 -14.18
CA THR A 44 11.77 -6.97 -13.42
C THR A 44 11.73 -7.16 -11.90
N PHE A 45 10.87 -8.05 -11.39
CA PHE A 45 10.82 -8.39 -9.95
C PHE A 45 12.04 -9.20 -9.47
N LEU A 46 12.82 -9.77 -10.37
CA LEU A 46 14.02 -10.54 -10.05
C LEU A 46 15.31 -9.72 -10.18
N LEU A 47 15.20 -8.44 -10.53
CA LEU A 47 16.36 -7.54 -10.57
C LEU A 47 16.91 -7.34 -9.16
N LYS A 48 18.25 -7.30 -9.08
CA LYS A 48 18.94 -6.96 -7.84
C LYS A 48 18.85 -5.45 -7.59
N ASN A 49 18.77 -5.05 -6.32
CA ASN A 49 18.67 -3.62 -5.95
C ASN A 49 19.82 -2.77 -6.51
N GLU A 50 21.01 -3.31 -6.63
CA GLU A 50 22.19 -2.63 -7.20
C GLU A 50 22.06 -2.30 -8.70
N ASP A 51 21.18 -3.01 -9.41
CA ASP A 51 20.93 -2.84 -10.84
C ASP A 51 19.73 -1.92 -11.11
N ILE A 52 19.02 -1.48 -10.07
CA ILE A 52 17.83 -0.62 -10.15
C ILE A 52 18.25 0.83 -9.89
N PHE A 53 18.00 1.71 -10.87
CA PHE A 53 18.21 3.14 -10.70
C PHE A 53 17.01 3.83 -10.06
N LEU A 54 15.81 3.52 -10.54
CA LEU A 54 14.56 4.07 -10.03
C LEU A 54 13.51 2.97 -10.07
N ASP A 55 13.02 2.59 -8.88
CA ASP A 55 11.92 1.64 -8.77
C ASP A 55 10.59 2.37 -8.88
N MET A 56 9.88 2.14 -9.99
CA MET A 56 8.51 2.62 -10.22
C MET A 56 7.50 1.46 -10.25
N LEU A 57 7.94 0.25 -9.96
CA LEU A 57 7.14 -0.97 -10.01
C LEU A 57 6.56 -1.32 -8.65
N THR A 58 7.36 -1.14 -7.59
CA THR A 58 6.93 -1.45 -6.23
C THR A 58 6.48 -0.18 -5.52
N ASP A 59 5.24 -0.14 -5.10
CA ASP A 59 4.62 0.95 -4.34
C ASP A 59 4.61 0.70 -2.83
N SER A 60 4.93 -0.52 -2.39
CA SER A 60 4.89 -0.93 -1.00
C SER A 60 6.12 -0.48 -0.23
N GLY A 61 5.93 0.35 0.80
CA GLY A 61 7.00 0.76 1.72
C GLY A 61 7.93 1.86 1.20
N VAL A 62 7.56 2.54 0.13
CA VAL A 62 8.36 3.62 -0.50
C VAL A 62 7.82 5.02 -0.19
N ASN A 63 7.03 5.17 0.84
CA ASN A 63 6.42 6.45 1.18
C ASN A 63 7.37 7.34 1.97
N ALA A 64 7.44 8.62 1.58
CA ALA A 64 8.14 9.62 2.36
C ALA A 64 7.32 10.00 3.60
N MET A 65 7.97 10.06 4.75
CA MET A 65 7.39 10.57 5.99
C MET A 65 7.73 12.05 6.16
N SER A 66 6.77 12.85 6.63
CA SER A 66 7.06 14.22 7.02
C SER A 66 7.99 14.25 8.26
N ASP A 67 8.65 15.37 8.48
CA ASP A 67 9.47 15.58 9.68
C ASP A 67 8.61 15.49 10.97
N ARG A 68 7.36 15.96 10.91
CA ARG A 68 6.40 15.85 12.02
C ARG A 68 5.98 14.40 12.27
N GLN A 69 5.74 13.62 11.22
CA GLN A 69 5.47 12.18 11.34
C GLN A 69 6.64 11.43 11.98
N THR A 70 7.86 11.71 11.48
CA THR A 70 9.08 11.10 12.04
C THR A 70 9.29 11.50 13.48
N ALA A 71 9.12 12.78 13.83
CA ALA A 71 9.21 13.25 15.20
C ALA A 71 8.15 12.60 16.10
N ALA A 72 6.91 12.51 15.64
CA ALA A 72 5.85 11.85 16.39
C ALA A 72 6.15 10.36 16.63
N MET A 73 6.68 9.66 15.62
CA MET A 73 7.11 8.27 15.76
C MET A 73 8.20 8.09 16.83
N LEU A 74 9.17 9.01 16.88
CA LEU A 74 10.29 8.95 17.85
C LEU A 74 9.87 9.24 19.29
N ILE A 75 8.77 9.98 19.51
CA ILE A 75 8.24 10.33 20.83
C ILE A 75 7.00 9.51 21.23
N CYS A 76 6.56 8.58 20.39
CA CYS A 76 5.48 7.67 20.74
C CYS A 76 5.90 6.77 21.91
N ASP A 77 4.93 6.47 22.75
CA ASP A 77 5.12 5.48 23.81
C ASP A 77 5.06 4.06 23.23
N ASP A 78 5.81 3.15 23.85
CA ASP A 78 5.91 1.72 23.50
C ASP A 78 5.20 0.82 24.53
N SER A 79 4.22 1.36 25.20
CA SER A 79 3.48 0.67 26.25
C SER A 79 2.78 -0.58 25.71
N TYR A 80 3.02 -1.73 26.33
CA TYR A 80 2.35 -2.99 25.99
C TYR A 80 0.82 -2.91 26.07
N ALA A 81 0.31 -2.18 27.06
CA ALA A 81 -1.11 -1.89 27.22
C ALA A 81 -1.31 -0.45 27.69
N GLY A 82 -2.42 0.16 27.28
CA GLY A 82 -2.76 1.52 27.67
C GLY A 82 -1.89 2.60 27.02
N SER A 83 -1.39 2.34 25.80
CA SER A 83 -0.61 3.31 25.04
C SER A 83 -1.42 4.57 24.73
N ALA A 84 -0.89 5.73 25.13
CA ALA A 84 -1.49 7.02 24.80
C ALA A 84 -1.42 7.33 23.32
N SER A 85 -0.39 6.85 22.62
CA SER A 85 -0.23 7.00 21.18
C SER A 85 -1.29 6.17 20.42
N PHE A 86 -1.57 4.97 20.88
CA PHE A 86 -2.65 4.14 20.32
C PHE A 86 -4.01 4.79 20.52
N THR A 87 -4.31 5.30 21.70
CA THR A 87 -5.58 6.00 21.99
C THR A 87 -5.75 7.23 21.07
N ARG A 88 -4.67 7.99 20.83
CA ARG A 88 -4.72 9.12 19.86
C ARG A 88 -5.01 8.65 18.44
N LEU A 89 -4.40 7.55 18.00
CA LEU A 89 -4.68 6.95 16.70
C LEU A 89 -6.15 6.51 16.60
N GLU A 90 -6.64 5.76 17.58
CA GLU A 90 -8.01 5.29 17.64
C GLU A 90 -9.02 6.45 17.56
N ASN A 91 -8.85 7.47 18.39
CA ASN A 91 -9.70 8.65 18.38
C ASN A 91 -9.69 9.36 17.03
N LYS A 92 -8.52 9.47 16.39
CA LYS A 92 -8.40 10.11 15.08
C LYS A 92 -9.08 9.29 13.96
N VAL A 93 -8.98 7.98 14.00
CA VAL A 93 -9.67 7.10 13.06
C VAL A 93 -11.19 7.19 13.25
N HIS A 94 -11.66 7.20 14.48
CA HIS A 94 -13.08 7.39 14.78
C HIS A 94 -13.59 8.75 14.30
N GLU A 95 -12.82 9.82 14.51
CA GLU A 95 -13.16 11.17 14.06
C GLU A 95 -13.30 11.25 12.53
N ILE A 96 -12.38 10.63 11.78
CA ILE A 96 -12.33 10.72 10.32
C ILE A 96 -13.33 9.78 9.64
N PHE A 97 -13.45 8.55 10.12
CA PHE A 97 -14.20 7.48 9.46
C PHE A 97 -15.52 7.13 10.13
N GLY A 98 -15.79 7.66 11.33
CA GLY A 98 -17.02 7.36 12.08
C GLY A 98 -17.14 5.90 12.54
N THR A 99 -16.05 5.14 12.50
CA THR A 99 -16.02 3.72 12.89
C THR A 99 -16.08 3.57 14.42
N LYS A 100 -16.65 2.46 14.88
CA LYS A 100 -16.72 2.14 16.33
C LYS A 100 -15.51 1.33 16.81
N PHE A 101 -14.85 0.63 15.90
CA PHE A 101 -13.77 -0.28 16.21
C PHE A 101 -12.58 -0.02 15.30
N LEU A 102 -11.39 -0.17 15.84
CA LEU A 102 -10.13 -0.15 15.13
C LEU A 102 -9.34 -1.41 15.46
N LEU A 103 -8.97 -2.16 14.44
CA LEU A 103 -8.05 -3.29 14.55
C LEU A 103 -6.84 -3.02 13.65
N PRO A 104 -5.74 -2.51 14.19
CA PRO A 104 -4.54 -2.29 13.40
C PRO A 104 -3.89 -3.63 13.05
N ALA A 105 -3.42 -3.74 11.82
CA ALA A 105 -2.64 -4.87 11.35
C ALA A 105 -1.30 -4.38 10.81
N HIS A 106 -0.30 -5.25 10.74
CA HIS A 106 1.03 -4.88 10.29
C HIS A 106 1.10 -4.48 8.80
N GLN A 107 0.10 -4.90 8.00
CA GLN A 107 -0.02 -4.54 6.58
C GLN A 107 -1.41 -4.84 6.04
N GLY A 108 -1.77 -4.25 4.90
CA GLY A 108 -3.09 -4.43 4.25
C GLY A 108 -3.46 -5.88 3.96
N ARG A 109 -2.49 -6.69 3.50
CA ARG A 109 -2.71 -8.13 3.23
C ARG A 109 -3.13 -8.92 4.46
N ALA A 110 -2.70 -8.53 5.65
CA ALA A 110 -3.17 -9.13 6.89
C ALA A 110 -4.64 -8.79 7.15
N CYS A 111 -5.06 -7.56 6.85
CA CYS A 111 -6.46 -7.16 6.93
C CYS A 111 -7.33 -7.96 5.96
N GLU A 112 -6.89 -8.13 4.70
CA GLU A 112 -7.58 -8.97 3.71
C GLU A 112 -7.75 -10.41 4.22
N ASN A 113 -6.70 -11.00 4.79
CA ASN A 113 -6.76 -12.34 5.35
C ASN A 113 -7.75 -12.44 6.53
N ILE A 114 -7.73 -11.46 7.44
CA ILE A 114 -8.64 -11.41 8.59
C ILE A 114 -10.09 -11.32 8.12
N ILE A 115 -10.38 -10.45 7.16
CA ILE A 115 -11.72 -10.30 6.57
C ILE A 115 -12.15 -11.60 5.88
N ALA A 116 -11.28 -12.19 5.06
CA ALA A 116 -11.59 -13.46 4.42
C ALA A 116 -11.90 -14.57 5.44
N MET A 117 -11.08 -14.71 6.48
CA MET A 117 -11.32 -15.70 7.55
C MET A 117 -12.62 -15.46 8.32
N ALA A 118 -13.04 -14.21 8.47
CA ALA A 118 -14.25 -13.87 9.21
C ALA A 118 -15.53 -14.15 8.41
N PHE A 119 -15.50 -13.99 7.09
CA PHE A 119 -16.70 -13.96 6.28
C PHE A 119 -16.80 -15.06 5.22
N VAL A 120 -15.67 -15.62 4.74
CA VAL A 120 -15.67 -16.61 3.66
C VAL A 120 -15.75 -18.02 4.22
N LYS A 121 -16.70 -18.79 3.68
CA LYS A 121 -16.89 -20.22 3.97
C LYS A 121 -16.63 -21.04 2.69
N PRO A 122 -16.33 -22.35 2.84
CA PRO A 122 -16.22 -23.23 1.68
C PRO A 122 -17.51 -23.20 0.83
N GLY A 123 -17.34 -22.99 -0.47
CA GLY A 123 -18.42 -22.90 -1.43
C GLY A 123 -18.98 -21.49 -1.66
N ASP A 124 -18.58 -20.50 -0.87
CA ASP A 124 -19.03 -19.12 -1.09
C ASP A 124 -18.53 -18.55 -2.42
N VAL A 125 -19.34 -17.69 -3.03
CA VAL A 125 -19.00 -16.96 -4.25
C VAL A 125 -18.83 -15.49 -3.88
N VAL A 126 -17.65 -14.95 -4.16
CA VAL A 126 -17.31 -13.56 -3.88
C VAL A 126 -17.19 -12.81 -5.21
N PRO A 127 -18.19 -11.96 -5.56
CA PRO A 127 -18.15 -11.18 -6.77
C PRO A 127 -17.20 -9.98 -6.62
N MET A 128 -16.42 -9.69 -7.66
CA MET A 128 -15.57 -8.49 -7.73
C MET A 128 -15.35 -8.08 -9.19
N ASN A 129 -14.98 -6.83 -9.42
CA ASN A 129 -14.76 -6.33 -10.77
C ASN A 129 -13.53 -7.00 -11.40
N PHE A 130 -12.39 -6.81 -10.78
CA PHE A 130 -11.13 -7.47 -11.15
C PHE A 130 -10.43 -7.90 -9.87
N HIS A 131 -9.87 -9.09 -9.85
CA HIS A 131 -9.28 -9.60 -8.62
C HIS A 131 -7.94 -8.92 -8.32
N PHE A 132 -7.72 -8.62 -7.05
CA PHE A 132 -6.40 -8.39 -6.53
C PHE A 132 -5.80 -9.75 -6.09
N THR A 133 -4.58 -10.02 -6.48
CA THR A 133 -3.97 -11.36 -6.38
C THR A 133 -4.03 -11.93 -4.96
N THR A 134 -3.72 -11.12 -3.94
CA THR A 134 -3.73 -11.57 -2.55
C THR A 134 -5.14 -11.82 -2.02
N THR A 135 -6.10 -10.98 -2.36
CA THR A 135 -7.51 -11.14 -1.97
C THR A 135 -8.08 -12.44 -2.54
N LYS A 136 -7.86 -12.71 -3.85
CA LYS A 136 -8.26 -13.97 -4.48
C LYS A 136 -7.62 -15.19 -3.80
N ALA A 137 -6.33 -15.10 -3.49
CA ALA A 137 -5.61 -16.19 -2.81
C ALA A 137 -6.20 -16.50 -1.43
N HIS A 138 -6.54 -15.48 -0.64
CA HIS A 138 -7.17 -15.67 0.68
C HIS A 138 -8.55 -16.34 0.56
N ILE A 139 -9.39 -15.89 -0.37
CA ILE A 139 -10.72 -16.45 -0.62
C ILE A 139 -10.61 -17.92 -1.06
N THR A 140 -9.76 -18.19 -2.05
CA THR A 140 -9.59 -19.55 -2.62
C THR A 140 -9.04 -20.53 -1.58
N ARG A 141 -8.10 -20.09 -0.75
CA ARG A 141 -7.53 -20.92 0.33
C ARG A 141 -8.59 -21.37 1.34
N LEU A 142 -9.64 -20.59 1.54
CA LEU A 142 -10.75 -20.90 2.42
C LEU A 142 -11.87 -21.72 1.74
N GLY A 143 -11.67 -22.10 0.48
CA GLY A 143 -12.65 -22.86 -0.29
C GLY A 143 -13.74 -22.01 -0.94
N GLY A 144 -13.60 -20.70 -0.92
CA GLY A 144 -14.44 -19.77 -1.68
C GLY A 144 -14.01 -19.68 -3.14
N ARG A 145 -14.88 -19.11 -3.98
CA ARG A 145 -14.65 -18.83 -5.39
C ARG A 145 -14.80 -17.33 -5.68
N VAL A 146 -13.88 -16.78 -6.43
CA VAL A 146 -14.00 -15.40 -6.94
C VAL A 146 -14.72 -15.43 -8.28
N GLU A 147 -15.73 -14.59 -8.42
CA GLU A 147 -16.45 -14.34 -9.68
C GLU A 147 -16.12 -12.93 -10.17
N GLU A 148 -15.43 -12.86 -11.31
CA GLU A 148 -15.04 -11.57 -11.89
C GLU A 148 -16.15 -11.02 -12.79
N LEU A 149 -16.60 -9.81 -12.48
CA LEU A 149 -17.72 -9.14 -13.16
C LEU A 149 -17.23 -8.13 -14.20
N VAL A 150 -16.06 -8.38 -14.79
CA VAL A 150 -15.47 -7.49 -15.80
C VAL A 150 -16.11 -7.78 -17.15
N ALA A 151 -16.61 -6.72 -17.81
CA ALA A 151 -17.06 -6.85 -19.20
C ALA A 151 -15.89 -7.12 -20.15
N GLU A 152 -16.13 -7.88 -21.23
CA GLU A 152 -15.09 -8.22 -22.22
C GLU A 152 -14.39 -6.98 -22.78
N GLU A 153 -15.11 -5.89 -22.98
CA GLU A 153 -14.57 -4.61 -23.44
C GLU A 153 -13.51 -4.02 -22.48
N GLY A 154 -13.62 -4.30 -21.19
CA GLY A 154 -12.65 -3.88 -20.18
C GLY A 154 -11.36 -4.69 -20.19
N LEU A 155 -11.31 -5.82 -20.91
CA LEU A 155 -10.13 -6.67 -21.03
C LEU A 155 -9.37 -6.44 -22.36
N ALA A 156 -9.91 -5.62 -23.24
CA ALA A 156 -9.39 -5.39 -24.59
C ALA A 156 -8.34 -4.26 -24.70
N THR A 157 -7.71 -3.83 -23.58
CA THR A 157 -6.69 -2.75 -23.54
C THR A 157 -5.28 -3.28 -23.42
#